data_e7316d0c10fab6099b81e9a3975bd8a1
#
_entry.id   e7316d0c10fab6099b81e9a3975bd8a1
#
_cell.length_a   1.000
_cell.length_b   1.000
_cell.length_c   1.000
_cell.angle_alpha   90.00
_cell.angle_beta   90.00
_cell.angle_gamma   90.00
#
_symmetry.space_group_name_H-M   'P 1'
#
loop_
_entity.id
_entity.type
_entity.pdbx_description
1 polymer ?
#
loop_
_entity_poly.entity_id
_entity_poly.type
_entity_poly.pdbx_seq_one_letter_code
_entity_poly.pdbx_strand_id
1 'polypeptide(L)' 'MTNYEEKIAQLLEQLESLGYTIEETPGKFSPGYLIFDGNLMVAEVYKSGSYLVSDKADESLLEMVAKTFKKVVDK' A
#
# COMPACT_ATOMS: atom_id res chain seq x y z
N MET A 1 -14.35 0.09 14.49
CA MET A 1 -13.58 1.04 13.76
C MET A 1 -12.34 0.40 13.17
N THR A 2 -12.13 0.60 11.93
CA THR A 2 -11.02 -0.06 11.26
C THR A 2 -9.76 0.77 11.45
N ASN A 3 -8.69 0.12 11.83
CA ASN A 3 -7.42 0.78 12.01
C ASN A 3 -6.48 0.32 10.91
N TYR A 4 -6.41 1.09 9.86
CA TYR A 4 -5.55 0.71 8.74
C TYR A 4 -4.07 0.98 9.02
N GLU A 5 -3.77 1.76 10.05
CA GLU A 5 -2.38 2.09 10.30
C GLU A 5 -1.56 0.86 10.63
N GLU A 6 -2.11 -0.04 11.43
CA GLU A 6 -1.40 -1.27 11.74
C GLU A 6 -1.23 -2.15 10.52
N LYS A 7 -2.28 -2.25 9.73
CA LYS A 7 -2.22 -3.09 8.54
C LYS A 7 -1.23 -2.52 7.55
N ILE A 8 -1.21 -1.20 7.41
CA ILE A 8 -0.27 -0.57 6.51
C ILE A 8 1.15 -0.79 7.02
N ALA A 9 1.39 -0.65 8.32
CA ALA A 9 2.73 -0.85 8.84
C ALA A 9 3.24 -2.25 8.54
N GLN A 10 2.39 -3.25 8.71
CA GLN A 10 2.81 -4.61 8.40
C GLN A 10 3.08 -4.78 6.91
N LEU A 11 2.23 -4.19 6.08
CA LEU A 11 2.44 -4.26 4.64
C LEU A 11 3.76 -3.64 4.26
N LEU A 12 4.07 -2.47 4.82
CA LEU A 12 5.30 -1.79 4.46
C LEU A 12 6.52 -2.59 4.89
N GLU A 13 6.45 -3.24 6.04
CA GLU A 13 7.55 -4.10 6.47
C GLU A 13 7.78 -5.21 5.46
N GLN A 14 6.72 -5.84 5.02
CA GLN A 14 6.86 -6.92 4.05
C GLN A 14 7.44 -6.42 2.74
N LEU A 15 6.97 -5.26 2.29
CA LEU A 15 7.45 -4.73 1.02
C LEU A 15 8.92 -4.34 1.11
N GLU A 16 9.33 -3.76 2.22
CA GLU A 16 10.74 -3.42 2.37
C GLU A 16 11.62 -4.66 2.35
N SER A 17 11.16 -5.73 2.97
CA SER A 17 11.94 -6.95 2.97
C SER A 17 12.01 -7.58 1.59
N LEU A 18 11.08 -7.24 0.71
CA LEU A 18 11.11 -7.72 -0.66
C LEU A 18 11.92 -6.81 -1.58
N GLY A 19 12.42 -5.69 -1.07
CA GLY A 19 13.26 -4.82 -1.87
C GLY A 19 12.59 -3.58 -2.39
N TYR A 20 11.35 -3.34 -2.02
CA TYR A 20 10.66 -2.12 -2.44
C TYR A 20 11.10 -0.94 -1.59
N THR A 21 11.01 0.24 -2.16
CA THR A 21 11.29 1.48 -1.47
C THR A 21 9.99 2.17 -1.12
N ILE A 22 9.92 2.74 0.08
CA ILE A 22 8.69 3.35 0.57
C ILE A 22 8.96 4.82 0.88
N GLU A 23 8.09 5.70 0.41
CA GLU A 23 8.16 7.11 0.73
C GLU A 23 6.81 7.58 1.22
N GLU A 24 6.82 8.54 2.14
CA GLU A 24 5.58 9.13 2.60
C GLU A 24 5.09 10.16 1.61
N THR A 25 3.77 10.22 1.46
CA THR A 25 3.20 11.27 0.60
C THR A 25 3.33 12.59 1.33
N PRO A 26 3.63 13.67 0.60
CA PRO A 26 3.75 14.97 1.23
C PRO A 26 2.41 15.65 1.48
N GLY A 27 1.31 15.11 1.00
CA GLY A 27 0.04 15.77 1.08
C GLY A 27 -0.51 15.82 2.48
N LYS A 28 -1.27 16.84 2.76
CA LYS A 28 -1.93 16.97 4.04
C LYS A 28 -3.30 16.32 4.02
N PHE A 29 -3.89 16.23 2.86
CA PHE A 29 -5.27 15.78 2.79
C PHE A 29 -5.37 14.27 2.79
N SER A 30 -4.37 13.61 2.24
CA SER A 30 -4.41 12.16 2.13
C SER A 30 -3.08 11.58 2.53
N PRO A 31 -2.80 11.54 3.81
CA PRO A 31 -1.53 10.96 4.26
C PRO A 31 -1.46 9.50 3.87
N GLY A 32 -0.31 9.09 3.41
CA GLY A 32 -0.12 7.72 2.99
C GLY A 32 1.29 7.47 2.56
N TYR A 33 1.48 6.45 1.74
CA TYR A 33 2.81 6.01 1.36
C TYR A 33 2.84 5.67 -0.12
N LEU A 34 3.97 5.97 -0.73
CA LEU A 34 4.24 5.61 -2.12
C LEU A 34 5.23 4.46 -2.13
N ILE A 35 4.97 3.49 -2.97
CA ILE A 35 5.80 2.28 -3.02
C ILE A 35 6.48 2.24 -4.38
N PHE A 36 7.80 2.11 -4.35
CA PHE A 36 8.61 2.14 -5.56
C PHE A 36 9.36 0.83 -5.75
N ASP A 37 9.45 0.42 -6.99
CA ASP A 37 10.32 -0.67 -7.38
C ASP A 37 11.45 -0.04 -8.18
N GLY A 38 12.57 0.24 -7.49
CA GLY A 38 13.60 1.05 -8.12
C GLY A 38 13.12 2.47 -8.28
N ASN A 39 13.05 2.93 -9.52
CA ASN A 39 12.58 4.28 -9.80
C ASN A 39 11.13 4.32 -10.25
N LEU A 40 10.48 3.18 -10.30
CA LEU A 40 9.12 3.10 -10.80
C LEU A 40 8.14 3.02 -9.64
N MET A 41 7.22 3.97 -9.58
CA MET A 41 6.18 3.92 -8.57
C MET A 41 5.17 2.85 -8.95
N VAL A 42 5.03 1.85 -8.10
CA VAL A 42 4.17 0.72 -8.41
C VAL A 42 2.89 0.70 -7.60
N ALA A 43 2.82 1.46 -6.51
CA ALA A 43 1.61 1.45 -5.70
C ALA A 43 1.56 2.67 -4.82
N GLU A 44 0.35 3.00 -4.38
CA GLU A 44 0.10 4.03 -3.38
C GLU A 44 -0.88 3.47 -2.38
N VAL A 45 -0.62 3.70 -1.12
CA VAL A 45 -1.55 3.28 -0.08
C VAL A 45 -1.79 4.47 0.84
N TYR A 46 -3.01 4.62 1.29
CA TYR A 46 -3.41 5.77 2.11
C TYR A 46 -4.02 5.30 3.40
N LYS A 47 -3.82 6.09 4.42
CA LYS A 47 -4.32 5.74 5.75
C LYS A 47 -5.83 5.68 5.81
N SER A 48 -6.49 6.33 4.88
CA SER A 48 -7.95 6.27 4.81
C SER A 48 -8.47 4.93 4.32
N GLY A 49 -7.58 4.08 3.81
CA GLY A 49 -7.98 2.79 3.28
C GLY A 49 -8.03 2.74 1.77
N SER A 50 -7.69 3.82 1.11
CA SER A 50 -7.62 3.85 -0.35
C SER A 50 -6.27 3.34 -0.81
N TYR A 51 -6.26 2.78 -2.01
CA TYR A 51 -4.99 2.35 -2.59
C TYR A 51 -5.10 2.34 -4.09
N LEU A 52 -3.95 2.44 -4.73
CA LEU A 52 -3.82 2.30 -6.17
C LEU A 52 -2.63 1.41 -6.44
N VAL A 53 -2.74 0.53 -7.41
CA VAL A 53 -1.64 -0.31 -7.80
C VAL A 53 -1.48 -0.19 -9.30
N SER A 54 -0.25 0.09 -9.72
CA SER A 54 0.05 0.25 -11.14
C SER A 54 -0.15 -1.07 -11.87
N ASP A 55 -0.59 -0.99 -13.13
CA ASP A 55 -0.71 -2.20 -13.92
C ASP A 55 0.65 -2.77 -14.28
N LYS A 56 1.72 -2.03 -14.01
CA LYS A 56 3.08 -2.55 -14.21
C LYS A 56 3.62 -3.26 -12.99
N ALA A 57 2.87 -3.27 -11.90
CA ALA A 57 3.31 -3.96 -10.70
C ALA A 57 3.09 -5.45 -10.86
N ASP A 58 3.88 -6.22 -10.10
CA ASP A 58 3.69 -7.66 -10.07
C ASP A 58 2.35 -8.01 -9.49
N GLU A 59 1.81 -9.14 -9.93
CA GLU A 59 0.56 -9.61 -9.37
C GLU A 59 0.67 -9.86 -7.88
N SER A 60 1.83 -10.32 -7.42
CA SER A 60 1.99 -10.57 -6.00
C SER A 60 1.87 -9.28 -5.20
N LEU A 61 2.38 -8.18 -5.74
CA LEU A 61 2.23 -6.90 -5.07
C LEU A 61 0.78 -6.47 -5.04
N LEU A 62 0.09 -6.61 -6.15
CA LEU A 62 -1.31 -6.27 -6.21
C LEU A 62 -2.10 -7.07 -5.18
N GLU A 63 -1.82 -8.36 -5.09
CA GLU A 63 -2.53 -9.18 -4.13
C GLU A 63 -2.24 -8.78 -2.71
N MET A 64 -0.98 -8.46 -2.40
CA MET A 64 -0.63 -8.06 -1.04
C MET A 64 -1.34 -6.78 -0.64
N VAL A 65 -1.34 -5.81 -1.53
CA VAL A 65 -1.97 -4.53 -1.21
C VAL A 65 -3.48 -4.71 -1.10
N ALA A 66 -4.07 -5.37 -2.06
CA ALA A 66 -5.52 -5.55 -2.04
C ALA A 66 -5.95 -6.33 -0.80
N LYS A 67 -5.18 -7.32 -0.43
CA LYS A 67 -5.51 -8.14 0.72
C LYS A 67 -5.44 -7.32 2.00
N THR A 68 -4.47 -6.41 2.08
CA THR A 68 -4.32 -5.58 3.25
C THR A 68 -5.55 -4.71 3.48
N PHE A 69 -6.09 -4.18 2.40
CA PHE A 69 -7.22 -3.26 2.50
C PHE A 69 -8.56 -3.91 2.25
N LYS A 70 -8.55 -5.21 2.03
CA LYS A 70 -9.80 -5.87 1.73
C LYS A 70 -10.74 -5.79 2.91
N LYS A 71 -11.89 -5.21 2.71
CA LYS A 71 -12.90 -5.21 3.73
C LYS A 71 -13.60 -6.53 3.72
N VAL A 72 -13.96 -6.95 4.86
CA VAL A 72 -14.75 -8.14 4.92
C VAL A 72 -16.11 -7.74 4.54
N VAL A 73 -16.43 -7.92 3.35
CA VAL A 73 -17.69 -7.57 2.85
C VAL A 73 -18.50 -8.73 2.97
N ASP A 74 -19.32 -8.69 3.72
CA ASP A 74 -20.07 -9.70 3.63
C ASP A 74 -21.16 -9.45 3.01
N LYS A 75 -21.41 -9.84 2.43
CA LYS A 75 -22.32 -9.71 1.68
C LYS A 75 -22.91 -10.44 1.61
#